data_329b1627bcd1f65764c875d833cad352
#
_entry.id   329b1627bcd1f65764c875d833cad352
#
_cell.length_a   1.000
_cell.length_b   1.000
_cell.length_c   1.000
_cell.angle_alpha   90.00
_cell.angle_beta   90.00
_cell.angle_gamma   90.00
#
_symmetry.space_group_name_H-M   'P 1'
#
loop_
_entity.id
_entity.type
_entity.pdbx_description
1 polymer ?
#
loop_
_entity_poly.entity_id
_entity_poly.type
_entity_poly.pdbx_seq_one_letter_code
_entity_poly.pdbx_strand_id
1 'polypeptide(L)'
;MKCSAVDAAAMINDGDVLGVSGFTLAGYPKEVPTALAARAEQLHAEGKPFKVTLFSGASTGDSCDGALARAQAVSLRMPYQSNPSLRKAINAGQIKYIDAHLGKMGYLVRTGAVPAPTVAYAFRPRAETR
;
A
#
# COMPACT_ATOMS: atom_id res chain seq x y z
N MET A 1 20.52 8.92 1.85
CA MET A 1 19.69 10.14 1.88
C MET A 1 18.63 9.99 2.96
N LYS A 2 18.43 10.99 3.80
CA LYS A 2 17.32 11.03 4.75
C LYS A 2 16.28 11.99 4.18
N CYS A 3 15.01 11.58 4.17
CA CYS A 3 13.88 12.42 3.77
C CYS A 3 12.72 12.23 4.75
N SER A 4 11.77 13.15 4.72
CA SER A 4 10.53 13.01 5.51
C SER A 4 9.58 11.99 4.88
N ALA A 5 8.58 11.56 5.63
CA ALA A 5 7.51 10.70 5.09
C ALA A 5 6.71 11.41 3.98
N VAL A 6 6.56 12.73 4.09
CA VAL A 6 5.89 13.55 3.07
C VAL A 6 6.71 13.59 1.77
N ASP A 7 8.03 13.78 1.87
CA ASP A 7 8.90 13.75 0.69
C ASP A 7 8.90 12.38 0.03
N ALA A 8 8.93 11.31 0.82
CA ALA A 8 8.83 9.94 0.30
C ALA A 8 7.49 9.68 -0.39
N ALA A 9 6.39 10.12 0.21
CA ALA A 9 5.06 10.01 -0.40
C ALA A 9 4.92 10.84 -1.68
N ALA A 10 5.63 11.98 -1.77
CA ALA A 10 5.63 12.83 -2.96
C ALA A 10 6.28 12.19 -4.20
N MET A 11 7.14 11.18 -4.00
CA MET A 11 7.77 10.43 -5.09
C MET A 11 6.85 9.36 -5.70
N ILE A 12 5.72 9.06 -5.07
CA ILE A 12 4.78 8.04 -5.53
C ILE A 12 3.75 8.71 -6.46
N ASN A 13 3.58 8.16 -7.64
CA ASN A 13 2.70 8.72 -8.65
C ASN A 13 1.40 7.92 -8.79
N ASP A 14 0.41 8.53 -9.44
CA ASP A 14 -0.81 7.84 -9.84
C ASP A 14 -0.47 6.64 -10.74
N GLY A 15 -1.07 5.50 -10.46
CA GLY A 15 -0.83 4.26 -11.18
C GLY A 15 0.38 3.44 -10.71
N ASP A 16 1.18 3.93 -9.77
CA ASP A 16 2.32 3.17 -9.24
C ASP A 16 1.87 1.86 -8.56
N VAL A 17 2.75 0.87 -8.64
CA VAL A 17 2.60 -0.42 -7.98
C VAL A 17 3.50 -0.46 -6.75
N LEU A 18 2.90 -0.43 -5.58
CA LEU A 18 3.62 -0.39 -4.31
C LEU A 18 3.86 -1.77 -3.74
N GLY A 19 5.12 -2.11 -3.50
CA GLY A 19 5.52 -3.26 -2.69
C GLY A 19 5.76 -2.83 -1.24
N VAL A 20 4.97 -3.35 -0.30
CA VAL A 20 5.01 -2.93 1.11
C VAL A 20 5.34 -4.11 2.00
N SER A 21 6.30 -3.93 2.92
CA SER A 21 6.56 -4.94 3.95
C SER A 21 5.39 -5.03 4.93
N GLY A 22 5.26 -6.16 5.58
CA GLY A 22 4.31 -6.37 6.65
C GLY A 22 3.72 -7.78 6.64
N PHE A 23 3.49 -8.26 7.85
CA PHE A 23 2.79 -9.51 8.09
C PHE A 23 1.75 -9.26 9.18
N THR A 24 0.50 -9.08 8.78
CA THR A 24 -0.59 -8.65 9.65
C THR A 24 -0.27 -7.28 10.31
N LEU A 25 -0.20 -7.21 11.63
CA LEU A 25 0.14 -5.98 12.34
C LEU A 25 1.65 -5.83 12.63
N ALA A 26 2.47 -6.80 12.20
CA ALA A 26 3.90 -6.80 12.44
C ALA A 26 4.69 -6.26 11.25
N GLY A 27 5.63 -5.37 11.50
CA GLY A 27 6.62 -4.93 10.52
C GLY A 27 6.07 -4.15 9.31
N TYR A 28 4.87 -3.60 9.38
CA TYR A 28 4.36 -2.74 8.32
C TYR A 28 4.74 -1.27 8.56
N PRO A 29 5.03 -0.50 7.50
CA PRO A 29 5.34 0.91 7.61
C PRO A 29 4.07 1.72 7.94
N LYS A 30 4.20 2.79 8.72
CA LYS A 30 3.09 3.62 9.18
C LYS A 30 3.16 5.04 8.63
N GLU A 31 4.32 5.66 8.66
CA GLU A 31 4.52 7.07 8.34
C GLU A 31 4.27 7.38 6.86
N VAL A 32 4.91 6.64 5.96
CA VAL A 32 4.78 6.87 4.51
C VAL A 32 3.35 6.60 4.02
N PRO A 33 2.68 5.49 4.38
CA PRO A 33 1.30 5.28 3.98
C PRO A 33 0.33 6.35 4.51
N THR A 34 0.53 6.82 5.73
CA THR A 34 -0.28 7.90 6.31
C THR A 34 -0.10 9.22 5.54
N ALA A 35 1.15 9.59 5.22
CA ALA A 35 1.44 10.76 4.40
C ALA A 35 0.89 10.62 2.98
N LEU A 36 0.96 9.41 2.41
CA LEU A 36 0.43 9.12 1.08
C LEU A 36 -1.11 9.22 1.04
N ALA A 37 -1.79 8.74 2.08
CA ALA A 37 -3.24 8.88 2.21
C ALA A 37 -3.66 10.35 2.26
N ALA A 38 -2.99 11.17 3.08
CA ALA A 38 -3.24 12.62 3.15
C ALA A 38 -3.02 13.32 1.80
N ARG A 39 -1.94 12.94 1.09
CA ARG A 39 -1.66 13.46 -0.26
C ARG A 39 -2.75 13.06 -1.27
N ALA A 40 -3.22 11.82 -1.21
CA ALA A 40 -4.30 11.34 -2.08
C ALA A 40 -5.58 12.13 -1.86
N GLU A 41 -5.97 12.35 -0.59
CA GLU A 41 -7.14 13.18 -0.24
C GLU A 41 -7.02 14.60 -0.79
N GLN A 42 -5.84 15.21 -0.68
CA GLN A 42 -5.58 16.55 -1.23
C GLN A 42 -5.73 16.54 -2.77
N LEU A 43 -5.13 15.58 -3.47
CA LEU A 43 -5.22 15.48 -4.93
C LEU A 43 -6.66 15.26 -5.39
N HIS A 44 -7.42 14.42 -4.69
CA HIS A 44 -8.84 14.22 -4.98
C HIS A 44 -9.66 15.50 -4.77
N ALA A 45 -9.39 16.27 -3.71
CA ALA A 45 -10.03 17.57 -3.49
C ALA A 45 -9.72 18.59 -4.60
N GLU A 46 -8.57 18.48 -5.25
CA GLU A 46 -8.18 19.28 -6.42
C GLU A 46 -8.76 18.72 -7.74
N GLY A 47 -9.55 17.66 -7.70
CA GLY A 47 -10.10 16.99 -8.89
C GLY A 47 -9.08 16.16 -9.67
N LYS A 48 -7.92 15.85 -9.09
CA LYS A 48 -6.87 15.05 -9.71
C LYS A 48 -7.03 13.58 -9.35
N PRO A 49 -6.91 12.64 -10.30
CA PRO A 49 -6.93 11.21 -9.98
C PRO A 49 -5.66 10.83 -9.24
N PHE A 50 -5.82 9.93 -8.26
CA PHE A 50 -4.69 9.30 -7.58
C PHE A 50 -5.10 7.95 -7.03
N LYS A 51 -4.59 6.88 -7.59
CA LYS A 51 -4.74 5.52 -7.08
C LYS A 51 -3.50 4.69 -7.36
N VAL A 52 -3.16 3.83 -6.43
CA VAL A 52 -2.03 2.90 -6.54
C VAL A 52 -2.49 1.46 -6.45
N THR A 53 -1.70 0.54 -6.99
CA THR A 53 -1.81 -0.87 -6.70
C THR A 53 -1.01 -1.18 -5.44
N LEU A 54 -1.55 -1.94 -4.51
CA LEU A 54 -0.93 -2.23 -3.23
C LEU A 54 -0.66 -3.72 -3.05
N PHE A 55 0.61 -4.06 -3.00
CA PHE A 55 1.12 -5.38 -2.61
C PHE A 55 1.66 -5.37 -1.19
N SER A 56 1.37 -6.39 -0.41
CA SER A 56 2.04 -6.63 0.88
C SER A 56 2.36 -8.09 1.07
N GLY A 57 3.08 -8.43 2.15
CA GLY A 57 3.35 -9.82 2.51
C GLY A 57 2.07 -10.57 2.88
N ALA A 58 1.26 -9.98 3.75
CA ALA A 58 -0.09 -10.42 4.08
C ALA A 58 -0.96 -9.18 4.20
N SER A 59 -1.77 -9.03 5.24
CA SER A 59 -2.42 -7.74 5.50
C SER A 59 -1.46 -6.77 6.19
N THR A 60 -1.76 -5.49 6.13
CA THR A 60 -1.15 -4.45 6.96
C THR A 60 -2.18 -3.85 7.92
N GLY A 61 -1.74 -2.95 8.79
CA GLY A 61 -2.62 -2.34 9.77
C GLY A 61 -3.36 -1.11 9.26
N ASP A 62 -4.08 -0.47 10.18
CA ASP A 62 -4.97 0.66 9.88
C ASP A 62 -4.24 1.90 9.36
N SER A 63 -2.97 2.09 9.73
CA SER A 63 -2.14 3.19 9.20
C SER A 63 -1.67 2.98 7.75
N CYS A 64 -1.87 1.81 7.17
CA CYS A 64 -1.55 1.51 5.78
C CYS A 64 -2.81 1.09 5.02
N ASP A 65 -3.26 -0.16 5.13
CA ASP A 65 -4.47 -0.65 4.45
C ASP A 65 -5.69 0.22 4.75
N GLY A 66 -5.93 0.57 6.01
CA GLY A 66 -7.07 1.38 6.43
C GLY A 66 -6.99 2.81 5.93
N ALA A 67 -5.86 3.48 6.12
CA ALA A 67 -5.66 4.87 5.71
C ALA A 67 -5.80 5.04 4.20
N LEU A 68 -5.14 4.20 3.41
CA LEU A 68 -5.21 4.25 1.95
C LEU A 68 -6.60 3.90 1.42
N ALA A 69 -7.32 2.96 2.06
CA ALA A 69 -8.69 2.64 1.69
C ALA A 69 -9.65 3.82 1.93
N ARG A 70 -9.56 4.47 3.10
CA ARG A 70 -10.37 5.64 3.43
C ARG A 70 -10.09 6.83 2.52
N ALA A 71 -8.85 7.02 2.14
CA ALA A 71 -8.43 8.04 1.17
C ALA A 71 -8.80 7.70 -0.27
N GLN A 72 -9.43 6.54 -0.53
CA GLN A 72 -9.76 6.04 -1.87
C GLN A 72 -8.53 5.96 -2.81
N ALA A 73 -7.36 5.71 -2.23
CA ALA A 73 -6.07 5.72 -2.90
C ALA A 73 -5.63 4.36 -3.46
N VAL A 74 -6.47 3.33 -3.38
CA VAL A 74 -6.13 1.97 -3.85
C VAL A 74 -7.01 1.57 -5.02
N SER A 75 -6.40 1.12 -6.11
CA SER A 75 -7.09 0.57 -7.27
C SER A 75 -7.18 -0.95 -7.23
N LEU A 76 -6.09 -1.61 -6.80
CA LEU A 76 -5.97 -3.06 -6.71
C LEU A 76 -5.18 -3.44 -5.46
N ARG A 77 -5.67 -4.43 -4.71
CA ARG A 77 -5.05 -4.97 -3.51
C ARG A 77 -4.77 -6.46 -3.65
N MET A 78 -3.57 -6.89 -3.25
CA MET A 78 -3.19 -8.31 -3.19
C MET A 78 -2.04 -8.55 -2.21
N PRO A 79 -1.77 -9.80 -1.79
CA PRO A 79 -2.58 -10.99 -2.01
C PRO A 79 -3.71 -11.16 -1.00
N TYR A 80 -3.54 -10.70 0.23
CA TYR A 80 -4.45 -10.91 1.36
C TYR A 80 -4.62 -9.64 2.17
N GLN A 81 -5.80 -9.43 2.72
CA GLN A 81 -6.08 -8.31 3.61
C GLN A 81 -7.08 -8.69 4.71
N SER A 82 -6.98 -8.04 5.86
CA SER A 82 -7.88 -8.23 7.00
C SER A 82 -8.43 -6.90 7.55
N ASN A 83 -8.05 -5.76 6.98
CA ASN A 83 -8.50 -4.45 7.46
C ASN A 83 -9.98 -4.21 7.13
N PRO A 84 -10.83 -3.81 8.12
CA PRO A 84 -12.26 -3.62 7.90
C PRO A 84 -12.60 -2.53 6.87
N SER A 85 -11.87 -1.41 6.85
CA SER A 85 -12.09 -0.32 5.89
C SER A 85 -11.78 -0.76 4.46
N LEU A 86 -10.69 -1.48 4.28
CA LEU A 86 -10.30 -2.02 2.98
C LEU A 86 -11.29 -3.09 2.51
N ARG A 87 -11.72 -3.99 3.39
CA ARG A 87 -12.74 -5.01 3.09
C ARG A 87 -14.06 -4.38 2.65
N LYS A 88 -14.50 -3.34 3.35
CA LYS A 88 -15.72 -2.61 2.97
C LYS A 88 -15.61 -2.03 1.56
N ALA A 89 -14.48 -1.41 1.22
CA ALA A 89 -14.24 -0.85 -0.10
C ALA A 89 -14.16 -1.92 -1.20
N ILE A 90 -13.55 -3.07 -0.93
CA ILE A 90 -13.53 -4.23 -1.85
C ILE A 90 -14.95 -4.74 -2.09
N ASN A 91 -15.72 -4.98 -1.02
CA ASN A 91 -17.09 -5.49 -1.13
C ASN A 91 -18.03 -4.51 -1.85
N ALA A 92 -17.76 -3.21 -1.77
CA ALA A 92 -18.48 -2.17 -2.52
C ALA A 92 -18.03 -2.03 -3.98
N GLY A 93 -17.06 -2.83 -4.45
CA GLY A 93 -16.53 -2.77 -5.82
C GLY A 93 -15.62 -1.56 -6.10
N GLN A 94 -15.21 -0.85 -5.08
CA GLN A 94 -14.35 0.35 -5.22
C GLN A 94 -12.89 0.00 -5.43
N ILE A 95 -12.46 -1.17 -4.94
CA ILE A 95 -11.08 -1.68 -5.02
C ILE A 95 -11.13 -3.08 -5.62
N LYS A 96 -10.34 -3.31 -6.67
CA LYS A 96 -10.12 -4.66 -7.20
C LYS A 96 -9.29 -5.47 -6.21
N TYR A 97 -9.56 -6.77 -6.12
CA TYR A 97 -8.87 -7.65 -5.21
C TYR A 97 -8.45 -8.94 -5.90
N ILE A 98 -7.20 -9.31 -5.71
CA ILE A 98 -6.69 -10.62 -6.14
C ILE A 98 -6.25 -11.35 -4.88
N ASP A 99 -6.96 -12.43 -4.56
CA ASP A 99 -6.54 -13.38 -3.52
C ASP A 99 -5.57 -14.40 -4.12
N ALA A 100 -4.44 -14.58 -3.48
CA ALA A 100 -3.44 -15.53 -3.92
C ALA A 100 -2.69 -16.08 -2.70
N HIS A 101 -2.27 -17.32 -2.81
CA HIS A 101 -1.41 -17.91 -1.80
C HIS A 101 -0.11 -17.11 -1.72
N LEU A 102 0.25 -16.67 -0.52
CA LEU A 102 1.40 -15.79 -0.29
C LEU A 102 2.70 -16.33 -0.91
N GLY A 103 2.95 -17.63 -0.79
CA GLY A 103 4.11 -18.28 -1.37
C GLY A 103 4.18 -18.26 -2.92
N LYS A 104 3.06 -17.94 -3.58
CA LYS A 104 3.03 -17.84 -5.05
C LYS A 104 3.30 -16.42 -5.56
N MET A 105 3.26 -15.41 -4.69
CA MET A 105 3.34 -14.02 -5.14
C MET A 105 4.62 -13.69 -5.89
N GLY A 106 5.78 -14.16 -5.42
CA GLY A 106 7.05 -13.97 -6.12
C GLY A 106 7.06 -14.59 -7.52
N TYR A 107 6.44 -15.75 -7.69
CA TYR A 107 6.27 -16.39 -9.00
C TYR A 107 5.34 -15.58 -9.91
N LEU A 108 4.19 -15.12 -9.40
CA LEU A 108 3.22 -14.34 -10.17
C LEU A 108 3.81 -13.01 -10.67
N VAL A 109 4.59 -12.33 -9.83
CA VAL A 109 5.31 -11.11 -10.22
C VAL A 109 6.37 -11.42 -11.29
N ARG A 110 7.19 -12.45 -11.07
CA ARG A 110 8.28 -12.80 -12.00
C ARG A 110 7.78 -13.24 -13.37
N THR A 111 6.64 -13.90 -13.44
CA THR A 111 6.03 -14.34 -14.71
C THR A 111 5.18 -13.27 -15.39
N GLY A 112 4.99 -12.12 -14.77
CA GLY A 112 4.15 -11.06 -15.32
C GLY A 112 2.64 -11.32 -15.20
N ALA A 113 2.24 -12.35 -14.45
CA ALA A 113 0.81 -12.64 -14.20
C ALA A 113 0.15 -11.54 -13.35
N VAL A 114 0.92 -10.83 -12.55
CA VAL A 114 0.53 -9.60 -11.84
C VAL A 114 1.59 -8.53 -12.06
N PRO A 115 1.25 -7.22 -11.95
CA PRO A 115 2.21 -6.14 -12.17
C PRO A 115 3.38 -6.22 -11.20
N ALA A 116 4.59 -5.91 -11.66
CA ALA A 116 5.76 -5.79 -10.80
C ALA A 116 5.71 -4.46 -10.01
N PRO A 117 6.15 -4.44 -8.74
CA PRO A 117 6.28 -3.21 -7.98
C PRO A 117 7.19 -2.18 -8.68
N THR A 118 6.71 -0.95 -8.81
CA THR A 118 7.50 0.20 -9.29
C THR A 118 8.17 0.92 -8.14
N VAL A 119 7.56 0.88 -6.95
CA VAL A 119 8.08 1.45 -5.71
C VAL A 119 7.96 0.42 -4.60
N ALA A 120 8.99 0.29 -3.79
CA ALA A 120 8.97 -0.56 -2.61
C ALA A 120 9.37 0.24 -1.37
N TYR A 121 8.69 0.02 -0.26
CA TYR A 121 9.07 0.55 1.03
C TYR A 121 8.79 -0.45 2.15
N ALA A 122 9.65 -0.41 3.16
CA ALA A 122 9.62 -1.37 4.24
C ALA A 122 9.79 -0.68 5.60
N PHE A 123 9.21 -1.30 6.62
CA PHE A 123 9.51 -0.95 8.00
C PHE A 123 10.94 -1.43 8.33
N ARG A 124 11.73 -0.53 8.90
CA ARG A 124 13.04 -0.86 9.48
C ARG A 124 13.03 -0.43 10.94
N PRO A 125 13.18 -1.36 11.90
CA PRO A 125 13.36 -1.01 13.29
C PRO A 125 14.59 -0.09 13.43
N ARG A 126 14.50 0.92 14.28
CA ARG A 126 15.67 1.72 14.64
C ARG A 126 16.63 0.82 15.38
N ALA A 127 17.85 0.68 14.90
CA ALA A 127 18.90 0.01 15.69
C ALA A 127 19.07 0.80 16.98
N GLU A 128 18.83 0.16 18.12
CA GLU A 128 19.25 0.73 19.40
C GLU A 128 20.77 0.86 19.35
N THR A 129 21.27 2.09 19.36
CA THR A 129 22.68 2.34 19.64
C THR A 129 22.89 1.99 21.11
N ARG A 130 23.50 0.82 21.35
CA ARG A 130 24.06 0.46 22.66
C ARG A 130 25.30 1.29 22.90
#